data_2e7af1003326db0be968ffa7ed392049
#
_entry.id   2e7af1003326db0be968ffa7ed392049
#
_cell.length_a   1.000
_cell.length_b   1.000
_cell.length_c   1.000
_cell.angle_alpha   90.00
_cell.angle_beta   90.00
_cell.angle_gamma   90.00
#
_symmetry.space_group_name_H-M   'P 1'
#
loop_
_entity.id
_entity.type
_entity.pdbx_description
1 polymer ?
#
loop_
_entity_poly.entity_id
_entity_poly.type
_entity_poly.pdbx_seq_one_letter_code
_entity_poly.pdbx_strand_id
1 'polypeptide(L)'
;MRYLLIIITLISSLYAKEAPFSIIIDEPFNNALLDITEDFDRSMSAVGFIKSYKNGLKESDGIYTNAFDYLASLSNSNGSLIHLVKVGSNADIELRKSIKLSQFAEALGVVKTHDNGYIVAGNTINGSLVIVGLDVNANMIFHKIFGTPNQDKMSKIHLLRDGGVLIIGSSTTSRTDTGNLFQGGLGLNDIYLAKFSMRGEMLWSKKYGSADDENGVDAAEAEDGSIIILGQKNIGREKIPTILRVTQHGEKIWLYDIKGEKNTTAHKILKLRDNTFALSLSQLNDMNKEQIRLLKVDLQQNILLDKTINTNYTSILKDIKEFSDGKIVGVGVVEDQYNSDGLAMLLDSNFKMLAQEHYGSDSRDAFYALKILHNSQIGAVGIHTDKDSQESNMWIVKLNSNLKMAQIFKNGASKANTNTLYAQLLELFRDEIATKKLIIKEDLSIELIDSALYFNVGEFVLTSNQKLFLEKFSLKLLPFLKKNKELFKTLEVSGHTSSEWGMSDFSIGYINNTELSMKRSFSTISYIFNIQNQETKIFLSELLKGSGFSFSKRVIVENREDKERSRRVSFRIIL
;
A
#
# COMPACT_ATOMS: atom_id res chain seq x y z
N MET A 1 37.58 -27.85 11.14
CA MET A 1 36.55 -27.35 12.07
C MET A 1 36.45 -25.83 12.18
N ARG A 2 37.50 -25.05 12.01
CA ARG A 2 37.45 -23.55 12.07
C ARG A 2 36.74 -22.87 10.87
N TYR A 3 36.77 -23.49 9.69
CA TYR A 3 36.11 -22.92 8.50
C TYR A 3 34.58 -23.12 8.46
N LEU A 4 34.06 -24.11 9.19
CA LEU A 4 32.62 -24.38 9.26
C LEU A 4 31.92 -23.37 10.21
N LEU A 5 32.60 -22.87 11.22
CA LEU A 5 32.05 -21.87 12.15
C LEU A 5 31.94 -20.48 11.51
N ILE A 6 32.84 -20.13 10.57
CA ILE A 6 32.83 -18.83 9.87
C ILE A 6 31.68 -18.77 8.85
N ILE A 7 31.35 -19.90 8.21
CA ILE A 7 30.23 -19.96 7.26
C ILE A 7 28.88 -19.89 7.99
N ILE A 8 28.75 -20.48 9.18
CA ILE A 8 27.51 -20.41 9.98
C ILE A 8 27.30 -19.00 10.54
N THR A 9 28.35 -18.27 10.91
CA THR A 9 28.23 -16.86 11.36
C THR A 9 27.99 -15.89 10.21
N LEU A 10 28.45 -16.17 8.99
CA LEU A 10 28.12 -15.36 7.80
C LEU A 10 26.67 -15.61 7.31
N ILE A 11 26.13 -16.81 7.48
CA ILE A 11 24.73 -17.11 7.12
C ILE A 11 23.75 -16.54 8.16
N SER A 12 24.12 -16.41 9.43
CA SER A 12 23.28 -15.78 10.44
C SER A 12 23.22 -14.24 10.34
N SER A 13 24.18 -13.60 9.69
CA SER A 13 24.16 -12.15 9.43
C SER A 13 23.37 -11.77 8.17
N LEU A 14 23.01 -12.75 7.32
CA LEU A 14 22.18 -12.53 6.12
C LEU A 14 20.66 -12.53 6.41
N TYR A 15 20.24 -12.85 7.62
CA TYR A 15 18.87 -12.69 8.10
C TYR A 15 18.82 -11.60 9.18
N ALA A 16 19.21 -10.38 8.86
CA ALA A 16 18.75 -9.24 9.63
C ALA A 16 17.22 -9.29 9.58
N LYS A 17 16.59 -9.62 10.70
CA LYS A 17 15.12 -9.64 10.81
C LYS A 17 14.68 -8.20 10.48
N GLU A 18 14.04 -8.03 9.33
CA GLU A 18 13.47 -6.73 8.93
C GLU A 18 12.63 -6.17 10.08
N ALA A 19 12.92 -4.95 10.49
CA ALA A 19 12.25 -4.36 11.64
C ALA A 19 10.76 -4.07 11.34
N PRO A 20 9.85 -4.27 12.30
CA PRO A 20 8.50 -3.75 12.22
C PRO A 20 8.49 -2.21 12.15
N PHE A 21 7.49 -1.62 11.45
CA PHE A 21 7.38 -0.17 11.28
C PHE A 21 5.93 0.30 11.07
N SER A 22 5.71 1.59 11.17
CA SER A 22 4.48 2.27 10.79
C SER A 22 4.80 3.48 9.92
N ILE A 23 4.10 3.63 8.80
CA ILE A 23 4.23 4.76 7.88
C ILE A 23 2.87 5.39 7.66
N ILE A 24 2.78 6.69 7.93
CA ILE A 24 1.64 7.52 7.56
C ILE A 24 2.04 8.28 6.31
N ILE A 25 1.27 8.12 5.24
CA ILE A 25 1.49 8.81 3.97
C ILE A 25 0.48 9.94 3.87
N ASP A 26 0.98 11.13 4.15
CA ASP A 26 0.22 12.37 4.09
C ASP A 26 0.15 12.84 2.63
N GLU A 27 -1.04 12.86 2.08
CA GLU A 27 -1.36 13.38 0.76
C GLU A 27 -2.44 14.45 0.91
N PRO A 28 -2.51 15.44 0.02
CA PRO A 28 -3.57 16.43 0.07
C PRO A 28 -4.95 15.76 0.02
N PHE A 29 -5.86 16.21 0.89
CA PHE A 29 -7.23 15.69 1.02
C PHE A 29 -7.31 14.27 1.59
N ASN A 30 -8.55 13.81 1.81
CA ASN A 30 -8.83 12.49 2.33
C ASN A 30 -8.32 11.39 1.40
N ASN A 31 -7.63 10.42 1.96
CA ASN A 31 -7.06 9.28 1.25
C ASN A 31 -7.06 8.05 2.15
N ALA A 32 -7.02 6.86 1.53
CA ALA A 32 -7.05 5.60 2.25
C ALA A 32 -6.33 4.50 1.46
N LEU A 33 -5.81 3.49 2.18
CA LEU A 33 -5.40 2.20 1.62
C LEU A 33 -6.39 1.12 2.04
N LEU A 34 -6.87 0.33 1.07
CA LEU A 34 -7.98 -0.60 1.24
C LEU A 34 -7.59 -2.06 1.04
N ASP A 35 -6.47 -2.32 0.37
CA ASP A 35 -5.96 -3.68 0.19
C ASP A 35 -4.44 -3.69 0.02
N ILE A 36 -3.80 -4.85 0.28
CA ILE A 36 -2.35 -5.02 0.32
C ILE A 36 -1.92 -6.36 -0.26
N THR A 37 -0.80 -6.36 -0.97
CA THR A 37 -0.10 -7.57 -1.43
C THR A 37 1.39 -7.48 -1.14
N GLU A 38 2.08 -8.64 -1.13
CA GLU A 38 3.54 -8.72 -1.06
C GLU A 38 4.10 -8.98 -2.45
N ASP A 39 5.13 -8.23 -2.82
CA ASP A 39 5.85 -8.36 -4.07
C ASP A 39 6.93 -9.45 -4.01
N PHE A 40 7.43 -9.90 -5.16
CA PHE A 40 8.50 -10.91 -5.22
C PHE A 40 9.82 -10.41 -4.64
N ASP A 41 10.06 -9.11 -4.62
CA ASP A 41 11.21 -8.46 -3.97
C ASP A 41 11.01 -8.20 -2.46
N ARG A 42 9.92 -8.73 -1.88
CA ARG A 42 9.55 -8.63 -0.46
C ARG A 42 9.07 -7.25 -0.01
N SER A 43 8.88 -6.33 -0.94
CA SER A 43 8.19 -5.07 -0.66
C SER A 43 6.68 -5.30 -0.49
N MET A 44 6.00 -4.35 0.10
CA MET A 44 4.55 -4.33 0.25
C MET A 44 3.96 -3.34 -0.75
N SER A 45 3.02 -3.79 -1.57
CA SER A 45 2.25 -2.92 -2.44
C SER A 45 0.81 -2.83 -1.96
N ALA A 46 0.31 -1.62 -1.80
CA ALA A 46 -1.03 -1.34 -1.30
C ALA A 46 -1.77 -0.42 -2.27
N VAL A 47 -3.07 -0.61 -2.36
CA VAL A 47 -3.94 0.20 -3.20
C VAL A 47 -5.09 0.81 -2.41
N GLY A 48 -5.59 1.91 -2.94
CA GLY A 48 -6.72 2.62 -2.41
C GLY A 48 -7.06 3.82 -3.29
N PHE A 49 -7.33 4.96 -2.66
CA PHE A 49 -7.69 6.17 -3.38
C PHE A 49 -7.08 7.43 -2.77
N ILE A 50 -6.88 8.43 -3.61
CA ILE A 50 -6.67 9.83 -3.24
C ILE A 50 -7.85 10.62 -3.77
N LYS A 51 -8.45 11.48 -2.93
CA LYS A 51 -9.46 12.41 -3.39
C LYS A 51 -8.83 13.57 -4.14
N SER A 52 -9.44 13.94 -5.24
CA SER A 52 -9.06 15.10 -6.04
C SER A 52 -10.26 16.01 -6.20
N TYR A 53 -10.21 17.21 -5.64
CA TYR A 53 -11.29 18.18 -5.81
C TYR A 53 -11.09 19.02 -7.08
N LYS A 54 -12.06 18.97 -7.99
CA LYS A 54 -12.20 20.04 -8.98
C LYS A 54 -12.69 21.28 -8.21
N ASN A 55 -11.91 22.33 -8.15
CA ASN A 55 -12.25 23.66 -7.61
C ASN A 55 -12.10 23.91 -6.11
N GLY A 56 -11.35 23.12 -5.34
CA GLY A 56 -10.99 23.49 -3.97
C GLY A 56 -12.14 23.60 -2.96
N LEU A 57 -13.30 23.04 -3.25
CA LEU A 57 -14.44 23.02 -2.33
C LEU A 57 -14.30 21.82 -1.38
N LYS A 58 -14.18 22.11 -0.08
CA LYS A 58 -14.26 21.10 0.98
C LYS A 58 -15.67 20.52 1.04
N GLU A 59 -15.78 19.22 1.26
CA GLU A 59 -17.07 18.59 1.62
C GLU A 59 -17.60 19.21 2.93
N SER A 60 -18.92 19.29 3.05
CA SER A 60 -19.57 19.66 4.31
C SER A 60 -19.24 18.62 5.39
N ASP A 61 -18.86 19.12 6.57
CA ASP A 61 -18.59 18.30 7.76
C ASP A 61 -19.84 17.49 8.15
N GLY A 62 -19.97 16.29 7.61
CA GLY A 62 -20.98 15.32 8.04
C GLY A 62 -20.59 14.76 9.41
N ILE A 63 -21.57 14.58 10.31
CA ILE A 63 -21.36 13.85 11.55
C ILE A 63 -21.42 12.35 11.20
N TYR A 64 -20.26 11.68 11.25
CA TYR A 64 -20.16 10.25 11.00
C TYR A 64 -20.17 9.50 12.32
N THR A 65 -20.93 8.42 12.38
CA THR A 65 -21.14 7.67 13.63
C THR A 65 -20.00 6.70 13.92
N ASN A 66 -19.23 6.32 12.91
CA ASN A 66 -18.07 5.42 13.05
C ASN A 66 -17.07 5.59 11.88
N ALA A 67 -15.88 4.99 11.99
CA ALA A 67 -14.82 5.05 10.98
C ALA A 67 -15.26 4.49 9.60
N PHE A 68 -16.23 3.59 9.56
CA PHE A 68 -16.72 2.99 8.31
C PHE A 68 -17.74 3.88 7.61
N ASP A 69 -18.64 4.52 8.36
CA ASP A 69 -19.54 5.53 7.82
C ASP A 69 -18.76 6.71 7.26
N TYR A 70 -17.68 7.08 7.96
CA TYR A 70 -16.72 8.07 7.47
C TYR A 70 -16.09 7.63 6.15
N LEU A 71 -15.56 6.40 6.05
CA LEU A 71 -15.01 5.86 4.81
C LEU A 71 -16.07 5.78 3.70
N ALA A 72 -17.28 5.32 4.01
CA ALA A 72 -18.39 5.27 3.05
C ALA A 72 -18.76 6.66 2.53
N SER A 73 -18.69 7.69 3.38
CA SER A 73 -18.88 9.09 2.96
C SER A 73 -17.77 9.58 2.04
N LEU A 74 -16.55 9.10 2.28
CA LEU A 74 -15.40 9.42 1.42
C LEU A 74 -15.58 8.85 0.00
N SER A 75 -16.26 7.71 -0.15
CA SER A 75 -16.48 7.06 -1.46
C SER A 75 -17.49 7.79 -2.37
N ASN A 76 -18.26 8.72 -1.84
CA ASN A 76 -19.31 9.42 -2.59
C ASN A 76 -18.87 10.77 -3.22
N SER A 77 -17.59 11.13 -3.21
CA SER A 77 -17.13 12.44 -3.67
C SER A 77 -16.71 12.49 -5.13
N ASN A 78 -16.84 13.67 -5.73
CA ASN A 78 -16.68 13.94 -7.16
C ASN A 78 -15.22 13.97 -7.67
N GLY A 79 -14.33 13.06 -7.23
CA GLY A 79 -12.98 13.13 -7.75
C GLY A 79 -11.93 12.24 -7.12
N SER A 80 -12.19 10.95 -6.96
CA SER A 80 -11.18 10.01 -6.48
C SER A 80 -10.31 9.45 -7.60
N LEU A 81 -9.02 9.27 -7.34
CA LEU A 81 -8.08 8.57 -8.21
C LEU A 81 -7.62 7.29 -7.54
N ILE A 82 -7.52 6.22 -8.32
CA ILE A 82 -6.84 4.99 -7.89
C ILE A 82 -5.41 5.36 -7.51
N HIS A 83 -4.97 4.94 -6.32
CA HIS A 83 -3.60 5.16 -5.88
C HIS A 83 -2.94 3.85 -5.48
N LEU A 84 -1.69 3.68 -5.91
CA LEU A 84 -0.83 2.55 -5.56
C LEU A 84 0.43 3.06 -4.88
N VAL A 85 0.75 2.46 -3.73
CA VAL A 85 1.98 2.72 -2.98
C VAL A 85 2.75 1.43 -2.84
N LYS A 86 4.06 1.47 -3.07
CA LYS A 86 4.98 0.37 -2.80
C LYS A 86 5.98 0.79 -1.74
N VAL A 87 6.12 -0.04 -0.71
CA VAL A 87 7.00 0.18 0.44
C VAL A 87 7.96 -0.99 0.58
N GLY A 88 9.24 -0.68 0.56
CA GLY A 88 10.30 -1.66 0.76
C GLY A 88 10.37 -2.18 2.19
N SER A 89 11.16 -3.22 2.37
CA SER A 89 11.33 -3.90 3.66
C SER A 89 11.80 -3.00 4.81
N ASN A 90 12.49 -1.90 4.49
CA ASN A 90 13.07 -0.94 5.42
C ASN A 90 12.23 0.35 5.59
N ALA A 91 10.93 0.30 5.28
CA ALA A 91 10.05 1.45 5.35
C ALA A 91 10.29 2.55 4.29
N ASP A 92 11.10 2.30 3.28
CA ASP A 92 11.31 3.24 2.19
C ASP A 92 10.14 3.18 1.19
N ILE A 93 9.55 4.33 0.86
CA ILE A 93 8.53 4.39 -0.18
C ILE A 93 9.23 4.33 -1.54
N GLU A 94 9.13 3.17 -2.19
CA GLU A 94 9.77 2.90 -3.48
C GLU A 94 8.96 3.44 -4.66
N LEU A 95 7.64 3.45 -4.53
CA LEU A 95 6.73 3.92 -5.57
C LEU A 95 5.48 4.55 -4.95
N ARG A 96 5.07 5.70 -5.52
CA ARG A 96 3.74 6.30 -5.34
C ARG A 96 3.17 6.62 -6.70
N LYS A 97 1.98 6.16 -7.00
CA LYS A 97 1.39 6.41 -8.31
C LYS A 97 -0.12 6.52 -8.28
N SER A 98 -0.60 7.68 -8.73
CA SER A 98 -2.02 7.89 -9.03
C SER A 98 -2.29 7.46 -10.47
N ILE A 99 -3.33 6.65 -10.67
CA ILE A 99 -3.72 6.12 -11.97
C ILE A 99 -4.95 6.88 -12.42
N LYS A 100 -4.77 7.64 -13.50
CA LYS A 100 -5.84 8.44 -14.10
C LYS A 100 -6.54 7.63 -15.19
N LEU A 101 -7.83 7.43 -15.03
CA LEU A 101 -8.71 6.84 -16.04
C LEU A 101 -9.56 7.93 -16.72
N SER A 102 -10.37 7.54 -17.70
CA SER A 102 -11.36 8.45 -18.32
C SER A 102 -12.44 8.94 -17.35
N GLN A 103 -12.67 8.17 -16.27
CA GLN A 103 -13.56 8.51 -15.16
C GLN A 103 -12.77 8.41 -13.85
N PHE A 104 -13.19 9.15 -12.84
CA PHE A 104 -12.66 8.98 -11.49
C PHE A 104 -13.03 7.58 -10.97
N ALA A 105 -12.10 6.94 -10.25
CA ALA A 105 -12.29 5.60 -9.72
C ALA A 105 -11.48 5.40 -8.42
N GLU A 106 -11.96 4.50 -7.58
CA GLU A 106 -11.33 4.07 -6.34
C GLU A 106 -10.94 2.60 -6.43
N ALA A 107 -9.74 2.26 -5.99
CA ALA A 107 -9.33 0.86 -5.87
C ALA A 107 -9.82 0.28 -4.54
N LEU A 108 -10.45 -0.89 -4.61
CA LEU A 108 -10.92 -1.66 -3.46
C LEU A 108 -10.12 -2.94 -3.23
N GLY A 109 -9.31 -3.34 -4.21
CA GLY A 109 -8.50 -4.52 -4.05
C GLY A 109 -7.41 -4.66 -5.10
N VAL A 110 -6.38 -5.46 -4.76
CA VAL A 110 -5.21 -5.74 -5.59
C VAL A 110 -4.84 -7.21 -5.53
N VAL A 111 -4.50 -7.77 -6.68
CA VAL A 111 -3.86 -9.08 -6.77
C VAL A 111 -2.55 -8.96 -7.55
N LYS A 112 -1.56 -9.75 -7.13
CA LYS A 112 -0.25 -9.84 -7.77
C LYS A 112 -0.32 -10.77 -8.99
N THR A 113 0.26 -10.35 -10.11
CA THR A 113 0.37 -11.18 -11.30
C THR A 113 1.67 -11.98 -11.34
N HIS A 114 1.73 -13.04 -12.13
CA HIS A 114 2.92 -13.90 -12.23
C HIS A 114 4.14 -13.20 -12.83
N ASP A 115 3.94 -12.16 -13.62
CA ASP A 115 4.97 -11.32 -14.24
C ASP A 115 5.38 -10.13 -13.36
N ASN A 116 5.06 -10.18 -12.08
CA ASN A 116 5.35 -9.16 -11.08
C ASN A 116 4.58 -7.83 -11.28
N GLY A 117 3.55 -7.82 -12.12
CA GLY A 117 2.60 -6.72 -12.24
C GLY A 117 1.45 -6.81 -11.23
N TYR A 118 0.40 -6.05 -11.47
CA TYR A 118 -0.78 -6.00 -10.59
C TYR A 118 -2.07 -6.00 -11.41
N ILE A 119 -3.10 -6.62 -10.86
CA ILE A 119 -4.48 -6.33 -11.25
C ILE A 119 -5.16 -5.63 -10.09
N VAL A 120 -5.64 -4.45 -10.35
CA VAL A 120 -6.37 -3.60 -9.41
C VAL A 120 -7.83 -3.53 -9.85
N ALA A 121 -8.75 -3.61 -8.92
CA ALA A 121 -10.16 -3.44 -9.24
C ALA A 121 -10.86 -2.55 -8.21
N GLY A 122 -11.98 -1.96 -8.64
CA GLY A 122 -12.72 -1.03 -7.78
C GLY A 122 -13.98 -0.48 -8.44
N ASN A 123 -14.43 0.65 -7.94
CA ASN A 123 -15.62 1.34 -8.43
C ASN A 123 -15.26 2.64 -9.13
N THR A 124 -15.98 2.96 -10.19
CA THR A 124 -15.98 4.30 -10.75
C THR A 124 -16.95 5.19 -9.96
N ILE A 125 -16.77 6.48 -10.04
CA ILE A 125 -17.68 7.47 -9.43
C ILE A 125 -19.13 7.32 -9.93
N ASN A 126 -19.32 6.83 -11.15
CA ASN A 126 -20.66 6.62 -11.73
C ASN A 126 -21.27 5.27 -11.31
N GLY A 127 -20.70 4.57 -10.31
CA GLY A 127 -21.22 3.30 -9.81
C GLY A 127 -21.08 2.13 -10.80
N SER A 128 -20.12 2.18 -11.73
CA SER A 128 -19.70 1.03 -12.53
C SER A 128 -18.48 0.38 -11.88
N LEU A 129 -18.16 -0.83 -12.31
CA LEU A 129 -16.97 -1.55 -11.88
C LEU A 129 -15.79 -1.25 -12.81
N VAL A 130 -14.58 -1.30 -12.28
CA VAL A 130 -13.35 -1.11 -13.05
C VAL A 130 -12.32 -2.17 -12.70
N ILE A 131 -11.62 -2.67 -13.73
CA ILE A 131 -10.43 -3.52 -13.60
C ILE A 131 -9.28 -2.89 -14.39
N VAL A 132 -8.11 -2.84 -13.79
CA VAL A 132 -6.90 -2.21 -14.33
C VAL A 132 -5.73 -3.18 -14.20
N GLY A 133 -5.07 -3.49 -15.29
CA GLY A 133 -3.81 -4.23 -15.31
C GLY A 133 -2.64 -3.25 -15.34
N LEU A 134 -1.66 -3.47 -14.45
CA LEU A 134 -0.48 -2.65 -14.27
C LEU A 134 0.79 -3.50 -14.38
N ASP A 135 1.85 -2.94 -14.93
CA ASP A 135 3.19 -3.55 -14.88
C ASP A 135 3.83 -3.40 -13.48
N VAL A 136 5.05 -3.90 -13.31
CA VAL A 136 5.82 -3.82 -12.05
C VAL A 136 6.08 -2.38 -11.58
N ASN A 137 6.09 -1.41 -12.48
CA ASN A 137 6.27 0.02 -12.22
C ASN A 137 4.94 0.76 -12.10
N ALA A 138 3.83 0.03 -11.97
CA ALA A 138 2.46 0.53 -11.97
C ALA A 138 2.12 1.38 -13.22
N ASN A 139 2.72 1.08 -14.38
CA ASN A 139 2.23 1.63 -15.64
C ASN A 139 1.03 0.80 -16.11
N MET A 140 0.02 1.50 -16.59
CA MET A 140 -1.21 0.86 -17.03
C MET A 140 -0.99 0.09 -18.34
N ILE A 141 -1.28 -1.22 -18.30
CA ILE A 141 -1.26 -2.12 -19.47
C ILE A 141 -2.61 -2.13 -20.13
N PHE A 142 -3.67 -2.26 -19.33
CA PHE A 142 -5.05 -2.19 -19.79
C PHE A 142 -5.95 -1.64 -18.69
N HIS A 143 -7.14 -1.17 -19.07
CA HIS A 143 -8.26 -0.96 -18.16
C HIS A 143 -9.57 -1.30 -18.85
N LYS A 144 -10.55 -1.75 -18.07
CA LYS A 144 -11.91 -1.98 -18.53
C LYS A 144 -12.89 -1.48 -17.48
N ILE A 145 -13.89 -0.75 -17.94
CA ILE A 145 -15.07 -0.37 -17.14
C ILE A 145 -16.19 -1.30 -17.60
N PHE A 146 -16.88 -1.89 -16.66
CA PHE A 146 -17.93 -2.88 -16.90
C PHE A 146 -19.04 -2.77 -15.86
N GLY A 147 -20.09 -3.57 -16.01
CA GLY A 147 -21.26 -3.48 -15.16
C GLY A 147 -22.23 -2.38 -15.58
N THR A 148 -23.24 -2.14 -14.79
CA THR A 148 -24.29 -1.16 -15.06
C THR A 148 -24.08 0.10 -14.19
N PRO A 149 -23.99 1.30 -14.78
CA PRO A 149 -23.81 2.53 -14.03
C PRO A 149 -24.87 2.70 -12.92
N ASN A 150 -24.41 3.13 -11.72
CA ASN A 150 -25.20 3.33 -10.51
C ASN A 150 -25.89 2.06 -9.96
N GLN A 151 -25.51 0.86 -10.45
CA GLN A 151 -26.15 -0.39 -10.05
C GLN A 151 -25.18 -1.40 -9.44
N ASP A 152 -23.88 -1.29 -9.74
CA ASP A 152 -22.90 -2.28 -9.34
C ASP A 152 -21.92 -1.71 -8.32
N LYS A 153 -21.63 -2.51 -7.29
CA LYS A 153 -20.62 -2.17 -6.27
C LYS A 153 -19.70 -3.36 -6.06
N MET A 154 -18.40 -3.12 -6.10
CA MET A 154 -17.39 -4.11 -5.75
C MET A 154 -17.16 -4.15 -4.25
N SER A 155 -16.86 -5.34 -3.74
CA SER A 155 -16.41 -5.57 -2.37
C SER A 155 -14.98 -6.07 -2.31
N LYS A 156 -14.62 -7.10 -3.09
CA LYS A 156 -13.30 -7.74 -3.07
C LYS A 156 -12.89 -8.30 -4.43
N ILE A 157 -11.58 -8.54 -4.54
CA ILE A 157 -10.93 -9.23 -5.67
C ILE A 157 -10.10 -10.40 -5.16
N HIS A 158 -10.10 -11.51 -5.89
CA HIS A 158 -9.27 -12.68 -5.59
C HIS A 158 -8.58 -13.23 -6.83
N LEU A 159 -7.33 -13.64 -6.69
CA LEU A 159 -6.65 -14.49 -7.66
C LEU A 159 -7.00 -15.94 -7.35
N LEU A 160 -7.60 -16.64 -8.31
CA LEU A 160 -7.95 -18.05 -8.19
C LEU A 160 -6.78 -18.93 -8.62
N ARG A 161 -6.77 -20.20 -8.19
CA ARG A 161 -5.69 -21.17 -8.52
C ARG A 161 -5.56 -21.47 -10.01
N ASP A 162 -6.63 -21.32 -10.77
CA ASP A 162 -6.61 -21.47 -12.24
C ASP A 162 -6.06 -20.24 -12.98
N GLY A 163 -5.58 -19.23 -12.24
CA GLY A 163 -5.08 -17.97 -12.78
C GLY A 163 -6.17 -16.97 -13.16
N GLY A 164 -7.44 -17.29 -12.95
CA GLY A 164 -8.54 -16.34 -13.11
C GLY A 164 -8.59 -15.32 -11.98
N VAL A 165 -9.09 -14.15 -12.27
CA VAL A 165 -9.33 -13.07 -11.30
C VAL A 165 -10.82 -12.95 -11.05
N LEU A 166 -11.25 -13.18 -9.81
CA LEU A 166 -12.63 -13.09 -9.39
C LEU A 166 -12.90 -11.74 -8.72
N ILE A 167 -13.90 -11.04 -9.19
CA ILE A 167 -14.45 -9.83 -8.56
C ILE A 167 -15.76 -10.21 -7.89
N ILE A 168 -15.92 -9.78 -6.65
CA ILE A 168 -17.10 -10.01 -5.80
C ILE A 168 -17.72 -8.65 -5.48
N GLY A 169 -19.05 -8.61 -5.49
CA GLY A 169 -19.78 -7.41 -5.15
C GLY A 169 -21.30 -7.60 -5.17
N SER A 170 -21.99 -6.53 -5.45
CA SER A 170 -23.45 -6.52 -5.62
C SER A 170 -23.84 -5.79 -6.90
N SER A 171 -24.99 -6.15 -7.43
CA SER A 171 -25.57 -5.52 -8.61
C SER A 171 -27.08 -5.37 -8.42
N THR A 172 -27.57 -4.15 -8.69
CA THR A 172 -29.02 -3.89 -8.64
C THR A 172 -29.68 -4.50 -9.90
N THR A 173 -30.74 -5.25 -9.71
CA THR A 173 -31.53 -5.80 -10.83
C THR A 173 -32.53 -4.76 -11.27
N SER A 174 -32.40 -4.23 -12.51
CA SER A 174 -33.43 -3.38 -13.09
C SER A 174 -34.68 -4.22 -13.41
N ARG A 175 -35.89 -3.73 -13.07
CA ARG A 175 -37.17 -4.36 -13.45
C ARG A 175 -37.37 -4.48 -14.97
N THR A 176 -36.48 -3.88 -15.77
CA THR A 176 -36.52 -3.92 -17.25
C THR A 176 -35.71 -5.06 -17.84
N ASP A 177 -34.88 -5.77 -17.07
CA ASP A 177 -34.13 -6.96 -17.54
C ASP A 177 -34.99 -8.23 -17.54
N THR A 178 -36.24 -8.14 -18.00
CA THR A 178 -37.22 -9.23 -18.04
C THR A 178 -36.94 -10.28 -19.12
N GLY A 179 -35.72 -10.38 -19.64
CA GLY A 179 -35.34 -11.36 -20.67
C GLY A 179 -35.27 -12.82 -20.21
N ASN A 180 -35.17 -13.09 -18.89
CA ASN A 180 -35.17 -14.45 -18.33
C ASN A 180 -35.80 -14.50 -16.94
N LEU A 181 -37.09 -14.77 -16.87
CA LEU A 181 -37.87 -14.98 -15.67
C LEU A 181 -37.41 -16.13 -14.74
N PHE A 182 -36.32 -16.84 -15.11
CA PHE A 182 -35.81 -18.02 -14.39
C PHE A 182 -34.40 -17.89 -13.85
N GLN A 183 -33.70 -16.76 -14.07
CA GLN A 183 -32.44 -16.48 -13.39
C GLN A 183 -32.73 -15.58 -12.19
N GLY A 184 -32.86 -16.20 -11.03
CA GLY A 184 -33.30 -15.59 -9.79
C GLY A 184 -32.48 -14.37 -9.37
N GLY A 185 -33.15 -13.32 -9.08
CA GLY A 185 -32.74 -12.04 -8.57
C GLY A 185 -33.87 -11.07 -8.81
N LEU A 186 -34.76 -10.95 -7.84
CA LEU A 186 -35.90 -10.03 -7.89
C LEU A 186 -35.83 -8.99 -6.75
N GLY A 187 -34.65 -8.94 -6.05
CA GLY A 187 -34.40 -8.02 -4.96
C GLY A 187 -33.92 -6.64 -5.41
N LEU A 188 -33.56 -5.80 -4.45
CA LEU A 188 -32.94 -4.50 -4.70
C LEU A 188 -31.49 -4.66 -5.20
N ASN A 189 -30.71 -5.52 -4.54
CA ASN A 189 -29.37 -5.94 -4.95
C ASN A 189 -29.24 -7.45 -4.89
N ASP A 190 -28.40 -8.00 -5.75
CA ASP A 190 -28.00 -9.41 -5.77
C ASP A 190 -26.48 -9.54 -5.63
N ILE A 191 -26.01 -10.66 -5.09
CA ILE A 191 -24.59 -11.01 -5.09
C ILE A 191 -24.13 -11.06 -6.57
N TYR A 192 -23.13 -10.27 -6.92
CA TYR A 192 -22.55 -10.21 -8.25
C TYR A 192 -21.14 -10.80 -8.24
N LEU A 193 -20.90 -11.73 -9.15
CA LEU A 193 -19.59 -12.32 -9.40
C LEU A 193 -19.19 -12.10 -10.85
N ALA A 194 -17.95 -11.67 -11.07
CA ALA A 194 -17.36 -11.57 -12.41
C ALA A 194 -15.96 -12.16 -12.41
N LYS A 195 -15.69 -13.09 -13.32
CA LYS A 195 -14.37 -13.71 -13.49
C LYS A 195 -13.69 -13.22 -14.75
N PHE A 196 -12.42 -12.86 -14.62
CA PHE A 196 -11.58 -12.36 -15.70
C PHE A 196 -10.34 -13.23 -15.87
N SER A 197 -9.77 -13.21 -17.08
CA SER A 197 -8.40 -13.65 -17.32
C SER A 197 -7.41 -12.62 -16.77
N MET A 198 -6.14 -13.01 -16.63
CA MET A 198 -5.05 -12.08 -16.25
C MET A 198 -4.81 -10.95 -17.27
N ARG A 199 -5.38 -11.06 -18.46
CA ARG A 199 -5.35 -10.01 -19.52
C ARG A 199 -6.57 -9.10 -19.48
N GLY A 200 -7.42 -9.24 -18.46
CA GLY A 200 -8.63 -8.45 -18.29
C GLY A 200 -9.78 -8.85 -19.23
N GLU A 201 -9.78 -10.06 -19.80
CA GLU A 201 -10.91 -10.56 -20.60
C GLU A 201 -11.95 -11.15 -19.63
N MET A 202 -13.20 -10.72 -19.74
CA MET A 202 -14.28 -11.28 -18.94
C MET A 202 -14.58 -12.71 -19.41
N LEU A 203 -14.41 -13.68 -18.52
CA LEU A 203 -14.69 -15.09 -18.79
C LEU A 203 -16.16 -15.42 -18.53
N TRP A 204 -16.71 -14.90 -17.45
CA TRP A 204 -18.13 -14.95 -17.12
C TRP A 204 -18.50 -13.92 -16.04
N SER A 205 -19.78 -13.56 -15.98
CA SER A 205 -20.36 -12.83 -14.86
C SER A 205 -21.74 -13.37 -14.54
N LYS A 206 -22.14 -13.41 -13.27
CA LYS A 206 -23.42 -13.95 -12.82
C LYS A 206 -23.92 -13.24 -11.57
N LYS A 207 -25.24 -13.22 -11.38
CA LYS A 207 -25.95 -12.70 -10.22
C LYS A 207 -26.60 -13.86 -9.45
N TYR A 208 -26.62 -13.74 -8.12
CA TYR A 208 -27.22 -14.74 -7.23
C TYR A 208 -27.90 -14.02 -6.08
N GLY A 209 -29.16 -14.34 -5.87
CA GLY A 209 -29.93 -13.71 -4.81
C GLY A 209 -31.32 -14.30 -4.69
N SER A 210 -32.16 -13.57 -3.98
CA SER A 210 -33.58 -13.86 -3.74
C SER A 210 -34.42 -12.60 -4.03
N ALA A 211 -35.61 -12.52 -3.47
CA ALA A 211 -36.40 -11.29 -3.52
C ALA A 211 -35.95 -10.20 -2.52
N ASP A 212 -35.02 -10.53 -1.66
CA ASP A 212 -34.45 -9.61 -0.66
C ASP A 212 -33.25 -8.85 -1.21
N ASP A 213 -32.54 -8.12 -0.37
CA ASP A 213 -31.34 -7.34 -0.71
C ASP A 213 -30.08 -8.13 -0.30
N GLU A 214 -29.37 -8.71 -1.26
CA GLU A 214 -28.15 -9.48 -1.02
C GLU A 214 -26.91 -8.80 -1.61
N ASN A 215 -25.83 -8.79 -0.84
CA ASN A 215 -24.54 -8.24 -1.25
C ASN A 215 -23.44 -9.29 -1.10
N GLY A 216 -22.59 -9.46 -2.10
CA GLY A 216 -21.37 -10.25 -1.98
C GLY A 216 -20.34 -9.47 -1.17
N VAL A 217 -19.77 -10.10 -0.15
CA VAL A 217 -18.81 -9.47 0.76
C VAL A 217 -17.39 -9.90 0.45
N ASP A 218 -17.15 -11.22 0.41
CA ASP A 218 -15.83 -11.80 0.18
C ASP A 218 -15.93 -13.24 -0.33
N ALA A 219 -14.83 -13.84 -0.79
CA ALA A 219 -14.82 -15.21 -1.26
C ALA A 219 -13.55 -15.98 -0.86
N ALA A 220 -13.66 -17.30 -0.84
CA ALA A 220 -12.53 -18.22 -0.69
C ALA A 220 -12.70 -19.41 -1.63
N GLU A 221 -11.59 -19.90 -2.21
CA GLU A 221 -11.60 -21.05 -3.09
C GLU A 221 -11.40 -22.34 -2.30
N ALA A 222 -12.31 -23.32 -2.44
CA ALA A 222 -12.22 -24.64 -1.84
C ALA A 222 -11.22 -25.55 -2.58
N GLU A 223 -10.83 -26.67 -1.99
CA GLU A 223 -9.85 -27.58 -2.62
C GLU A 223 -10.33 -28.21 -3.92
N ASP A 224 -11.63 -28.43 -4.06
CA ASP A 224 -12.24 -28.97 -5.27
C ASP A 224 -12.42 -27.94 -6.39
N GLY A 225 -11.91 -26.71 -6.21
CA GLY A 225 -12.03 -25.61 -7.15
C GLY A 225 -13.37 -24.87 -7.09
N SER A 226 -14.31 -25.29 -6.24
CA SER A 226 -15.52 -24.50 -5.99
C SER A 226 -15.21 -23.23 -5.22
N ILE A 227 -16.02 -22.21 -5.38
CA ILE A 227 -15.84 -20.91 -4.75
C ILE A 227 -16.93 -20.73 -3.71
N ILE A 228 -16.53 -20.40 -2.49
CA ILE A 228 -17.42 -20.10 -1.37
C ILE A 228 -17.45 -18.59 -1.19
N ILE A 229 -18.62 -18.01 -1.30
CA ILE A 229 -18.84 -16.57 -1.18
C ILE A 229 -19.57 -16.31 0.15
N LEU A 230 -19.00 -15.42 0.95
CA LEU A 230 -19.70 -14.81 2.07
C LEU A 230 -20.50 -13.63 1.55
N GLY A 231 -21.78 -13.63 1.80
CA GLY A 231 -22.69 -12.55 1.46
C GLY A 231 -23.36 -11.96 2.69
N GLN A 232 -24.04 -10.86 2.47
CA GLN A 232 -24.88 -10.17 3.44
C GLN A 232 -26.28 -10.02 2.85
N LYS A 233 -27.26 -10.60 3.50
CA LYS A 233 -28.67 -10.42 3.19
C LYS A 233 -29.29 -9.39 4.13
N ASN A 234 -30.09 -8.48 3.61
CA ASN A 234 -30.77 -7.45 4.37
C ASN A 234 -32.30 -7.60 4.17
N ILE A 235 -33.03 -7.77 5.26
CA ILE A 235 -34.49 -7.85 5.28
C ILE A 235 -35.00 -6.71 6.14
N GLY A 236 -35.36 -5.59 5.53
CA GLY A 236 -35.68 -4.38 6.24
C GLY A 236 -34.46 -3.86 7.02
N ARG A 237 -34.49 -3.94 8.35
CA ARG A 237 -33.35 -3.56 9.23
C ARG A 237 -32.53 -4.76 9.71
N GLU A 238 -32.98 -5.97 9.41
CA GLU A 238 -32.25 -7.18 9.81
C GLU A 238 -31.12 -7.48 8.86
N LYS A 239 -29.93 -7.77 9.42
CA LYS A 239 -28.73 -8.18 8.69
C LYS A 239 -28.46 -9.65 8.96
N ILE A 240 -28.40 -10.46 7.92
CA ILE A 240 -28.22 -11.90 7.99
C ILE A 240 -27.04 -12.30 7.10
N PRO A 241 -25.95 -12.84 7.63
CA PRO A 241 -24.89 -13.40 6.80
C PRO A 241 -25.42 -14.58 5.98
N THR A 242 -25.00 -14.66 4.73
CA THR A 242 -25.38 -15.74 3.82
C THR A 242 -24.13 -16.37 3.21
N ILE A 243 -24.18 -17.64 2.86
CA ILE A 243 -23.09 -18.33 2.17
C ILE A 243 -23.60 -18.91 0.87
N LEU A 244 -22.91 -18.59 -0.22
CA LEU A 244 -23.15 -19.12 -1.56
C LEU A 244 -21.96 -19.98 -1.97
N ARG A 245 -22.21 -21.19 -2.48
CA ARG A 245 -21.21 -22.02 -3.15
C ARG A 245 -21.51 -22.11 -4.62
N VAL A 246 -20.49 -21.87 -5.43
CA VAL A 246 -20.55 -21.99 -6.90
C VAL A 246 -19.40 -22.84 -7.41
N THR A 247 -19.55 -23.42 -8.61
CA THR A 247 -18.45 -24.05 -9.32
C THR A 247 -17.45 -23.00 -9.82
N GLN A 248 -16.27 -23.43 -10.29
CA GLN A 248 -15.29 -22.53 -10.95
C GLN A 248 -15.84 -21.77 -12.17
N HIS A 249 -16.96 -22.25 -12.76
CA HIS A 249 -17.66 -21.64 -13.90
C HIS A 249 -18.88 -20.81 -13.45
N GLY A 250 -19.04 -20.59 -12.16
CA GLY A 250 -20.13 -19.81 -11.60
C GLY A 250 -21.49 -20.52 -11.57
N GLU A 251 -21.57 -21.85 -11.71
CA GLU A 251 -22.84 -22.56 -11.51
C GLU A 251 -23.16 -22.68 -10.03
N LYS A 252 -24.37 -22.26 -9.63
CA LYS A 252 -24.80 -22.32 -8.23
C LYS A 252 -24.90 -23.77 -7.77
N ILE A 253 -24.22 -24.11 -6.67
CA ILE A 253 -24.34 -25.39 -6.01
C ILE A 253 -25.39 -25.30 -4.90
N TRP A 254 -25.25 -24.34 -3.99
CA TRP A 254 -26.22 -24.01 -2.95
C TRP A 254 -26.05 -22.56 -2.45
N LEU A 255 -27.10 -22.05 -1.83
CA LEU A 255 -27.14 -20.77 -1.12
C LEU A 255 -27.94 -20.99 0.16
N TYR A 256 -27.43 -20.55 1.31
CA TYR A 256 -28.15 -20.60 2.57
C TYR A 256 -27.82 -19.44 3.49
N ASP A 257 -28.79 -19.08 4.35
CA ASP A 257 -28.63 -18.06 5.36
C ASP A 257 -28.06 -18.68 6.64
N ILE A 258 -27.08 -18.02 7.29
CA ILE A 258 -26.56 -18.46 8.58
C ILE A 258 -27.64 -18.20 9.63
N LYS A 259 -28.27 -19.30 10.09
CA LYS A 259 -29.40 -19.26 11.04
C LYS A 259 -28.94 -18.77 12.41
N GLY A 260 -29.82 -18.05 13.05
CA GLY A 260 -29.88 -17.89 14.51
C GLY A 260 -29.68 -16.51 15.08
N GLU A 261 -29.13 -15.51 14.35
CA GLU A 261 -28.91 -14.21 14.96
C GLU A 261 -29.19 -13.05 14.01
N LYS A 262 -30.13 -12.22 14.43
CA LYS A 262 -30.48 -10.96 13.78
C LYS A 262 -29.35 -9.93 13.96
N ASN A 263 -29.18 -9.04 12.97
CA ASN A 263 -28.23 -7.94 13.02
C ASN A 263 -26.75 -8.37 13.10
N THR A 264 -26.43 -9.43 12.38
CA THR A 264 -25.04 -9.87 12.20
C THR A 264 -24.49 -9.37 10.87
N THR A 265 -23.37 -8.66 10.90
CA THR A 265 -22.70 -8.11 9.69
C THR A 265 -21.56 -9.02 9.28
N ALA A 266 -21.48 -9.34 7.99
CA ALA A 266 -20.42 -10.14 7.39
C ALA A 266 -19.23 -9.26 7.00
N HIS A 267 -17.98 -9.72 7.24
CA HIS A 267 -16.76 -8.98 6.93
C HIS A 267 -15.77 -9.77 6.08
N LYS A 268 -15.47 -11.02 6.45
CA LYS A 268 -14.41 -11.80 5.79
C LYS A 268 -14.67 -13.29 5.83
N ILE A 269 -14.29 -13.99 4.74
CA ILE A 269 -14.17 -15.44 4.70
C ILE A 269 -12.73 -15.83 4.42
N LEU A 270 -12.22 -16.81 5.14
CA LEU A 270 -10.87 -17.35 5.01
C LEU A 270 -10.94 -18.88 4.91
N LYS A 271 -10.37 -19.47 3.85
CA LYS A 271 -10.12 -20.92 3.83
C LYS A 271 -8.98 -21.25 4.79
N LEU A 272 -9.26 -22.15 5.74
CA LEU A 272 -8.26 -22.67 6.68
C LEU A 272 -7.51 -23.88 6.09
N ARG A 273 -6.37 -24.20 6.68
CA ARG A 273 -5.50 -25.31 6.25
C ARG A 273 -6.15 -26.68 6.44
N ASP A 274 -7.10 -26.82 7.36
CA ASP A 274 -7.87 -28.03 7.60
C ASP A 274 -9.08 -28.19 6.67
N ASN A 275 -9.14 -27.37 5.60
CA ASN A 275 -10.21 -27.36 4.59
C ASN A 275 -11.58 -26.89 5.09
N THR A 276 -11.64 -26.29 6.26
CA THR A 276 -12.79 -25.54 6.73
C THR A 276 -12.65 -24.06 6.40
N PHE A 277 -13.66 -23.27 6.75
CA PHE A 277 -13.68 -21.83 6.49
C PHE A 277 -13.94 -21.06 7.78
N ALA A 278 -13.12 -20.06 8.04
CA ALA A 278 -13.36 -19.09 9.09
C ALA A 278 -14.11 -17.89 8.53
N LEU A 279 -15.17 -17.49 9.20
CA LEU A 279 -15.94 -16.29 8.89
C LEU A 279 -15.69 -15.26 9.98
N SER A 280 -15.29 -14.05 9.61
CA SER A 280 -15.29 -12.90 10.49
C SER A 280 -16.60 -12.14 10.32
N LEU A 281 -17.35 -12.03 11.39
CA LEU A 281 -18.64 -11.37 11.49
C LEU A 281 -18.58 -10.37 12.65
N SER A 282 -19.53 -9.43 12.68
CA SER A 282 -19.83 -8.66 13.89
C SER A 282 -21.31 -8.73 14.21
N GLN A 283 -21.65 -8.70 15.49
CA GLN A 283 -23.04 -8.67 15.95
C GLN A 283 -23.22 -7.65 17.06
N LEU A 284 -24.41 -7.06 17.14
CA LEU A 284 -24.76 -6.12 18.19
C LEU A 284 -24.98 -6.85 19.52
N ASN A 285 -24.38 -6.34 20.59
CA ASN A 285 -24.69 -6.73 21.95
C ASN A 285 -25.88 -5.92 22.51
N ASP A 286 -26.29 -6.18 23.76
CA ASP A 286 -27.38 -5.48 24.44
C ASP A 286 -27.17 -3.97 24.61
N MET A 287 -25.91 -3.51 24.49
CA MET A 287 -25.54 -2.09 24.55
C MET A 287 -25.45 -1.44 23.16
N ASN A 288 -25.93 -2.09 22.10
CA ASN A 288 -25.82 -1.67 20.71
C ASN A 288 -24.37 -1.45 20.24
N LYS A 289 -23.40 -2.19 20.80
CA LYS A 289 -22.02 -2.19 20.36
C LYS A 289 -21.73 -3.43 19.53
N GLU A 290 -21.06 -3.26 18.40
CA GLU A 290 -20.64 -4.40 17.58
C GLU A 290 -19.55 -5.18 18.28
N GLN A 291 -19.71 -6.50 18.34
CA GLN A 291 -18.78 -7.46 18.93
C GLN A 291 -18.31 -8.42 17.85
N ILE A 292 -17.04 -8.81 17.90
CA ILE A 292 -16.45 -9.77 16.98
C ILE A 292 -17.12 -11.13 17.18
N ARG A 293 -17.67 -11.71 16.11
CA ARG A 293 -18.15 -13.09 16.07
C ARG A 293 -17.40 -13.86 14.99
N LEU A 294 -16.85 -14.99 15.36
CA LEU A 294 -16.08 -15.86 14.47
C LEU A 294 -16.77 -17.22 14.36
N LEU A 295 -17.05 -17.62 13.13
CA LEU A 295 -17.59 -18.95 12.84
C LEU A 295 -16.56 -19.79 12.10
N LYS A 296 -16.55 -21.10 12.41
CA LYS A 296 -15.85 -22.10 11.59
C LYS A 296 -16.89 -23.00 10.96
N VAL A 297 -16.87 -23.09 9.62
CA VAL A 297 -17.87 -23.84 8.85
C VAL A 297 -17.19 -24.81 7.89
N ASP A 298 -17.86 -25.93 7.57
CA ASP A 298 -17.42 -26.88 6.55
C ASP A 298 -18.18 -26.74 5.23
N LEU A 299 -17.81 -27.50 4.22
CA LEU A 299 -18.49 -27.54 2.91
C LEU A 299 -19.87 -28.19 2.96
N GLN A 300 -20.22 -28.89 4.04
CA GLN A 300 -21.52 -29.51 4.31
C GLN A 300 -22.47 -28.59 5.05
N GLN A 301 -22.10 -27.31 5.23
CA GLN A 301 -22.88 -26.28 5.91
C GLN A 301 -23.00 -26.47 7.44
N ASN A 302 -22.13 -27.30 8.05
CA ASN A 302 -22.10 -27.44 9.50
C ASN A 302 -21.30 -26.28 10.11
N ILE A 303 -21.81 -25.69 11.19
CA ILE A 303 -21.07 -24.77 12.05
C ILE A 303 -20.31 -25.61 13.06
N LEU A 304 -18.98 -25.66 12.89
CA LEU A 304 -18.08 -26.45 13.73
C LEU A 304 -17.64 -25.69 14.99
N LEU A 305 -17.61 -24.37 14.90
CA LEU A 305 -17.25 -23.49 16.02
C LEU A 305 -17.97 -22.16 15.85
N ASP A 306 -18.49 -21.64 16.94
CA ASP A 306 -19.10 -20.31 17.05
C ASP A 306 -18.54 -19.60 18.28
N LYS A 307 -17.88 -18.48 18.07
CA LYS A 307 -17.16 -17.76 19.13
C LYS A 307 -17.43 -16.27 19.05
N THR A 308 -18.01 -15.70 20.10
CA THR A 308 -18.11 -14.25 20.27
C THR A 308 -17.01 -13.75 21.21
N ILE A 309 -16.30 -12.71 20.80
CA ILE A 309 -15.31 -12.01 21.61
C ILE A 309 -15.97 -10.71 22.06
N ASN A 310 -16.37 -10.70 23.33
CA ASN A 310 -17.02 -9.55 23.93
C ASN A 310 -15.98 -8.54 24.44
N THR A 311 -16.18 -7.29 24.10
CA THR A 311 -15.38 -6.15 24.57
C THR A 311 -16.30 -5.07 25.12
N ASN A 312 -15.74 -4.11 25.87
CA ASN A 312 -16.48 -2.94 26.34
C ASN A 312 -16.73 -1.89 25.24
N TYR A 313 -16.16 -2.11 24.07
CA TYR A 313 -16.15 -1.20 22.93
C TYR A 313 -16.74 -1.87 21.69
N THR A 314 -17.12 -1.10 20.69
CA THR A 314 -17.35 -1.64 19.34
C THR A 314 -16.03 -2.21 18.83
N SER A 315 -16.03 -3.48 18.41
CA SER A 315 -14.84 -4.16 17.90
C SER A 315 -15.19 -5.00 16.69
N ILE A 316 -14.46 -4.83 15.60
CA ILE A 316 -14.71 -5.48 14.31
C ILE A 316 -13.38 -5.95 13.72
N LEU A 317 -13.32 -7.19 13.24
CA LEU A 317 -12.21 -7.68 12.40
C LEU A 317 -12.62 -7.61 10.93
N LYS A 318 -11.94 -6.78 10.16
CA LYS A 318 -12.20 -6.56 8.72
C LYS A 318 -11.49 -7.56 7.82
N ASP A 319 -10.31 -7.99 8.20
CA ASP A 319 -9.55 -9.03 7.49
C ASP A 319 -8.92 -10.00 8.49
N ILE A 320 -8.86 -11.28 8.11
CA ILE A 320 -8.24 -12.36 8.88
C ILE A 320 -7.37 -13.23 7.97
N LYS A 321 -6.26 -13.73 8.49
CA LYS A 321 -5.36 -14.68 7.80
C LYS A 321 -4.85 -15.74 8.78
N GLU A 322 -4.52 -16.92 8.26
CA GLU A 322 -3.96 -18.03 9.03
C GLU A 322 -2.45 -18.16 8.80
N PHE A 323 -1.68 -18.18 9.89
CA PHE A 323 -0.25 -18.50 9.86
C PHE A 323 0.00 -19.99 9.57
N SER A 324 1.26 -20.31 9.24
CA SER A 324 1.70 -21.70 9.00
C SER A 324 1.54 -22.62 10.21
N ASP A 325 1.54 -22.09 11.43
CA ASP A 325 1.35 -22.81 12.69
C ASP A 325 -0.14 -22.91 13.12
N GLY A 326 -1.08 -22.50 12.28
CA GLY A 326 -2.52 -22.58 12.52
C GLY A 326 -3.09 -21.43 13.38
N LYS A 327 -2.27 -20.50 13.85
CA LYS A 327 -2.78 -19.28 14.48
C LYS A 327 -3.42 -18.38 13.45
N ILE A 328 -4.39 -17.60 13.88
CA ILE A 328 -5.10 -16.64 13.04
C ILE A 328 -4.77 -15.23 13.51
N VAL A 329 -4.40 -14.38 12.58
CA VAL A 329 -4.28 -12.94 12.82
C VAL A 329 -5.45 -12.22 12.17
N GLY A 330 -6.03 -11.27 12.87
CA GLY A 330 -7.08 -10.38 12.36
C GLY A 330 -6.72 -8.93 12.56
N VAL A 331 -7.16 -8.08 11.64
CA VAL A 331 -7.07 -6.63 11.77
C VAL A 331 -8.42 -5.97 11.52
N GLY A 332 -8.62 -4.79 12.07
CA GLY A 332 -9.87 -4.06 11.93
C GLY A 332 -9.89 -2.77 12.75
N VAL A 333 -10.95 -2.56 13.51
CA VAL A 333 -11.15 -1.35 14.30
C VAL A 333 -11.70 -1.69 15.68
N VAL A 334 -11.29 -0.91 16.65
CA VAL A 334 -11.93 -0.79 17.96
C VAL A 334 -12.35 0.66 18.16
N GLU A 335 -13.60 0.89 18.58
CA GLU A 335 -14.15 2.23 18.75
C GLU A 335 -14.72 2.42 20.15
N ASP A 336 -14.30 3.46 20.82
CA ASP A 336 -14.97 3.97 22.00
C ASP A 336 -15.98 5.07 21.64
N GLN A 337 -16.38 5.89 22.59
CA GLN A 337 -17.37 6.94 22.37
C GLN A 337 -16.83 8.10 21.51
N TYR A 338 -15.52 8.32 21.47
CA TYR A 338 -14.90 9.54 20.94
C TYR A 338 -13.83 9.25 19.88
N ASN A 339 -13.29 8.05 19.86
CA ASN A 339 -12.12 7.68 19.10
C ASN A 339 -12.22 6.28 18.50
N SER A 340 -11.47 6.01 17.43
CA SER A 340 -11.27 4.67 16.93
C SER A 340 -9.81 4.39 16.65
N ASP A 341 -9.36 3.17 16.99
CA ASP A 341 -8.00 2.69 16.76
C ASP A 341 -7.99 1.50 15.81
N GLY A 342 -6.91 1.37 15.05
CA GLY A 342 -6.61 0.14 14.32
C GLY A 342 -6.42 -1.02 15.29
N LEU A 343 -7.28 -2.04 15.19
CA LEU A 343 -7.21 -3.26 15.99
C LEU A 343 -6.34 -4.30 15.29
N ALA A 344 -5.43 -4.94 16.01
CA ALA A 344 -4.78 -6.18 15.62
C ALA A 344 -5.01 -7.24 16.71
N MET A 345 -5.38 -8.46 16.31
CA MET A 345 -5.69 -9.56 17.21
C MET A 345 -5.04 -10.87 16.76
N LEU A 346 -4.47 -11.60 17.69
CA LEU A 346 -3.92 -12.95 17.46
C LEU A 346 -4.80 -13.98 18.18
N LEU A 347 -5.18 -15.02 17.45
CA LEU A 347 -6.07 -16.08 17.90
C LEU A 347 -5.41 -17.44 17.71
N ASP A 348 -5.79 -18.43 18.51
CA ASP A 348 -5.49 -19.83 18.21
C ASP A 348 -6.48 -20.41 17.18
N SER A 349 -6.28 -21.68 16.78
CA SER A 349 -7.15 -22.40 15.82
C SER A 349 -8.60 -22.61 16.30
N ASN A 350 -8.87 -22.38 17.58
CA ASN A 350 -10.20 -22.44 18.21
C ASN A 350 -10.78 -21.04 18.50
N PHE A 351 -10.21 -20.01 17.86
CA PHE A 351 -10.60 -18.60 18.00
C PHE A 351 -10.49 -18.06 19.44
N LYS A 352 -9.64 -18.68 20.28
CA LYS A 352 -9.29 -18.12 21.56
C LYS A 352 -8.29 -17.01 21.37
N MET A 353 -8.56 -15.83 21.93
CA MET A 353 -7.65 -14.68 21.90
C MET A 353 -6.36 -14.98 22.65
N LEU A 354 -5.23 -14.84 21.96
CA LEU A 354 -3.86 -14.98 22.48
C LEU A 354 -3.22 -13.63 22.78
N ALA A 355 -3.48 -12.63 21.91
CA ALA A 355 -2.98 -11.27 22.08
C ALA A 355 -3.89 -10.29 21.33
N GLN A 356 -3.89 -9.04 21.80
CA GLN A 356 -4.58 -7.92 21.17
C GLN A 356 -3.73 -6.67 21.36
N GLU A 357 -3.67 -5.83 20.31
CA GLU A 357 -3.00 -4.54 20.34
C GLU A 357 -3.86 -3.51 19.61
N HIS A 358 -3.82 -2.27 20.09
CA HIS A 358 -4.48 -1.12 19.49
C HIS A 358 -3.42 -0.15 18.97
N TYR A 359 -3.66 0.39 17.80
CA TYR A 359 -2.76 1.33 17.13
C TYR A 359 -3.54 2.52 16.65
N GLY A 360 -3.03 3.69 16.91
CA GLY A 360 -3.70 4.91 16.47
C GLY A 360 -3.25 6.13 17.25
N SER A 361 -4.09 7.15 17.18
CA SER A 361 -3.93 8.43 17.83
C SER A 361 -5.23 8.80 18.56
N ASP A 362 -5.32 10.03 19.07
CA ASP A 362 -6.58 10.57 19.62
C ASP A 362 -7.59 10.95 18.50
N SER A 363 -7.67 10.18 17.43
CA SER A 363 -8.53 10.47 16.28
C SER A 363 -9.12 9.18 15.69
N ARG A 364 -9.52 9.18 14.42
CA ARG A 364 -10.15 8.00 13.78
C ARG A 364 -9.13 7.23 12.98
N ASP A 365 -8.73 6.09 13.49
CA ASP A 365 -7.78 5.19 12.87
C ASP A 365 -8.43 3.82 12.66
N ALA A 366 -8.10 3.12 11.58
CA ALA A 366 -8.64 1.81 11.28
C ALA A 366 -7.73 1.03 10.33
N PHE A 367 -7.71 -0.30 10.47
CA PHE A 367 -7.16 -1.20 9.46
C PHE A 367 -8.26 -1.82 8.60
N TYR A 368 -8.02 -1.96 7.30
CA TYR A 368 -8.96 -2.54 6.34
C TYR A 368 -8.52 -3.88 5.76
N ALA A 369 -7.21 -4.08 5.59
CA ALA A 369 -6.66 -5.31 5.04
C ALA A 369 -5.33 -5.67 5.67
N LEU A 370 -5.00 -6.96 5.62
CA LEU A 370 -3.71 -7.48 6.07
C LEU A 370 -3.13 -8.52 5.11
N LYS A 371 -1.81 -8.66 5.14
CA LYS A 371 -1.03 -9.70 4.49
C LYS A 371 -0.06 -10.33 5.48
N ILE A 372 -0.04 -11.65 5.57
CA ILE A 372 1.08 -12.35 6.22
C ILE A 372 2.22 -12.38 5.20
N LEU A 373 3.35 -11.80 5.58
CA LEU A 373 4.54 -11.68 4.75
C LEU A 373 5.37 -12.98 4.82
N HIS A 374 6.27 -13.17 3.86
CA HIS A 374 7.11 -14.37 3.72
C HIS A 374 7.90 -14.76 5.00
N ASN A 375 8.23 -13.79 5.85
CA ASN A 375 8.96 -13.97 7.12
C ASN A 375 8.05 -14.10 8.34
N SER A 376 6.76 -14.36 8.13
CA SER A 376 5.71 -14.41 9.17
C SER A 376 5.47 -13.08 9.90
N GLN A 377 5.92 -11.96 9.35
CA GLN A 377 5.48 -10.63 9.77
C GLN A 377 4.12 -10.31 9.15
N ILE A 378 3.49 -9.24 9.63
CA ILE A 378 2.15 -8.84 9.22
C ILE A 378 2.26 -7.46 8.60
N GLY A 379 1.88 -7.31 7.34
CA GLY A 379 1.59 -6.02 6.74
C GLY A 379 0.12 -5.69 6.93
N ALA A 380 -0.22 -4.53 7.45
CA ALA A 380 -1.59 -4.03 7.59
C ALA A 380 -1.71 -2.65 6.95
N VAL A 381 -2.87 -2.36 6.37
CA VAL A 381 -3.13 -1.06 5.74
C VAL A 381 -4.50 -0.52 6.14
N GLY A 382 -4.61 0.81 6.10
CA GLY A 382 -5.83 1.48 6.47
C GLY A 382 -5.74 3.00 6.40
N ILE A 383 -6.39 3.65 7.35
CA ILE A 383 -6.37 5.10 7.53
C ILE A 383 -5.80 5.47 8.90
N HIS A 384 -5.09 6.59 8.91
CA HIS A 384 -4.75 7.36 10.09
C HIS A 384 -5.29 8.77 9.91
N THR A 385 -6.11 9.25 10.85
CA THR A 385 -6.69 10.57 10.75
C THR A 385 -5.87 11.57 11.56
N ASP A 386 -5.52 12.68 10.96
CA ASP A 386 -4.83 13.75 11.66
C ASP A 386 -5.79 14.50 12.58
N LYS A 387 -5.39 14.72 13.84
CA LYS A 387 -6.23 15.36 14.87
C LYS A 387 -6.60 16.81 14.53
N ASP A 388 -5.68 17.52 13.90
CA ASP A 388 -5.83 18.95 13.65
C ASP A 388 -6.61 19.23 12.36
N SER A 389 -6.30 18.49 11.28
CA SER A 389 -6.95 18.66 9.97
C SER A 389 -8.23 17.82 9.83
N GLN A 390 -8.42 16.79 10.64
CA GLN A 390 -9.46 15.76 10.48
C GLN A 390 -9.42 15.06 9.11
N GLU A 391 -8.33 15.20 8.37
CA GLU A 391 -8.12 14.51 7.10
C GLU A 391 -7.57 13.11 7.33
N SER A 392 -8.10 12.13 6.58
CA SER A 392 -7.60 10.76 6.61
C SER A 392 -6.37 10.63 5.73
N ASN A 393 -5.34 9.99 6.25
CA ASN A 393 -4.09 9.68 5.59
C ASN A 393 -3.94 8.18 5.37
N MET A 394 -3.25 7.78 4.30
CA MET A 394 -2.90 6.38 4.08
C MET A 394 -2.00 5.88 5.19
N TRP A 395 -2.30 4.70 5.69
CA TRP A 395 -1.54 4.09 6.77
C TRP A 395 -1.07 2.69 6.40
N ILE A 396 0.23 2.45 6.52
CA ILE A 396 0.87 1.14 6.32
C ILE A 396 1.63 0.78 7.58
N VAL A 397 1.34 -0.39 8.11
CA VAL A 397 1.98 -0.91 9.32
C VAL A 397 2.58 -2.28 9.04
N LYS A 398 3.79 -2.50 9.51
CA LYS A 398 4.45 -3.80 9.54
C LYS A 398 4.65 -4.22 11.00
N LEU A 399 4.06 -5.33 11.39
CA LEU A 399 4.11 -5.88 12.73
C LEU A 399 4.92 -7.18 12.73
N ASN A 400 5.50 -7.55 13.87
CA ASN A 400 5.99 -8.91 14.04
C ASN A 400 4.83 -9.88 14.30
N SER A 401 5.11 -11.21 14.30
CA SER A 401 4.12 -12.25 14.53
C SER A 401 3.43 -12.23 15.90
N ASN A 402 3.95 -11.42 16.85
CA ASN A 402 3.36 -11.19 18.19
C ASN A 402 2.65 -9.84 18.27
N LEU A 403 2.28 -9.27 17.15
CA LEU A 403 1.60 -7.98 17.03
C LEU A 403 2.42 -6.77 17.52
N LYS A 404 3.73 -6.84 17.67
CA LYS A 404 4.52 -5.70 18.15
C LYS A 404 5.07 -4.87 17.00
N MET A 405 5.04 -3.56 17.19
CA MET A 405 5.63 -2.55 16.31
C MET A 405 6.88 -1.98 16.98
N ALA A 406 8.00 -1.85 16.22
CA ALA A 406 9.27 -1.38 16.79
C ALA A 406 9.42 0.14 16.70
N GLN A 407 8.94 0.79 15.64
CA GLN A 407 9.11 2.23 15.40
C GLN A 407 7.92 2.81 14.63
N ILE A 408 7.58 4.07 14.92
CA ILE A 408 6.57 4.83 14.19
C ILE A 408 7.30 5.86 13.32
N PHE A 409 7.11 5.77 11.99
CA PHE A 409 7.60 6.77 11.05
C PHE A 409 6.41 7.60 10.56
N LYS A 410 6.38 8.89 10.90
CA LYS A 410 5.42 9.84 10.31
C LYS A 410 6.03 10.41 9.04
N ASN A 411 5.54 10.03 7.87
CA ASN A 411 5.92 10.69 6.61
C ASN A 411 5.23 12.07 6.40
N GLY A 412 4.44 12.53 7.37
CA GLY A 412 3.96 13.90 7.47
C GLY A 412 4.76 14.76 8.44
N ALA A 413 5.37 14.16 9.48
CA ALA A 413 6.43 14.80 10.27
C ALA A 413 7.65 15.19 9.41
N SER A 414 7.79 14.55 8.24
CA SER A 414 8.76 14.93 7.24
C SER A 414 8.56 16.36 6.73
N LYS A 415 7.35 16.87 6.54
CA LYS A 415 7.21 18.23 5.98
C LYS A 415 7.66 19.32 6.97
N ALA A 416 7.34 19.20 8.25
CA ALA A 416 7.86 20.11 9.27
C ALA A 416 9.37 19.91 9.48
N ASN A 417 9.85 18.65 9.55
CA ASN A 417 11.28 18.35 9.65
C ASN A 417 12.01 18.67 8.34
N THR A 418 11.43 18.35 7.17
CA THR A 418 11.95 18.73 5.86
C THR A 418 12.05 20.24 5.74
N ASN A 419 10.99 20.99 6.07
CA ASN A 419 11.00 22.44 6.04
C ASN A 419 12.04 23.03 7.01
N THR A 420 12.18 22.46 8.20
CA THR A 420 13.18 22.87 9.19
C THR A 420 14.60 22.56 8.71
N LEU A 421 14.87 21.35 8.21
CA LEU A 421 16.17 20.98 7.64
C LEU A 421 16.47 21.78 6.38
N TYR A 422 15.48 22.01 5.53
CA TYR A 422 15.62 22.85 4.32
C TYR A 422 16.01 24.28 4.68
N ALA A 423 15.32 24.91 5.64
CA ALA A 423 15.66 26.25 6.10
C ALA A 423 17.07 26.31 6.72
N GLN A 424 17.45 25.29 7.51
CA GLN A 424 18.81 25.19 8.07
C GLN A 424 19.87 24.98 7.00
N LEU A 425 19.59 24.18 5.96
CA LEU A 425 20.50 23.98 4.84
C LEU A 425 20.67 25.25 3.99
N LEU A 426 19.58 25.99 3.75
CA LEU A 426 19.65 27.29 3.07
C LEU A 426 20.54 28.28 3.83
N GLU A 427 20.41 28.32 5.15
CA GLU A 427 21.25 29.18 5.99
C GLU A 427 22.72 28.69 6.00
N LEU A 428 22.95 27.39 6.14
CA LEU A 428 24.29 26.78 6.15
C LEU A 428 25.09 27.04 4.89
N PHE A 429 24.42 27.05 3.74
CA PHE A 429 25.02 27.21 2.40
C PHE A 429 24.66 28.56 1.75
N ARG A 430 24.27 29.56 2.54
CA ARG A 430 23.88 30.88 2.06
C ARG A 430 24.89 31.48 1.07
N ASP A 431 26.17 31.41 1.38
CA ASP A 431 27.24 31.99 0.55
C ASP A 431 27.41 31.24 -0.77
N GLU A 432 27.33 29.92 -0.75
CA GLU A 432 27.43 29.09 -1.94
C GLU A 432 26.18 29.27 -2.85
N ILE A 433 25.03 29.47 -2.27
CA ILE A 433 23.78 29.80 -3.01
C ILE A 433 23.88 31.19 -3.62
N ALA A 434 24.30 32.19 -2.85
CA ALA A 434 24.46 33.58 -3.33
C ALA A 434 25.47 33.68 -4.46
N THR A 435 26.55 32.86 -4.41
CA THR A 435 27.56 32.81 -5.44
C THR A 435 27.25 31.80 -6.56
N LYS A 436 26.03 31.26 -6.62
CA LYS A 436 25.57 30.31 -7.64
C LYS A 436 26.43 29.07 -7.80
N LYS A 437 26.95 28.53 -6.71
CA LYS A 437 27.73 27.26 -6.71
C LYS A 437 26.83 26.06 -6.54
N LEU A 438 25.74 26.19 -5.78
CA LEU A 438 24.77 25.13 -5.57
C LEU A 438 23.35 25.70 -5.39
N ILE A 439 22.37 24.84 -5.56
CA ILE A 439 20.97 25.08 -5.18
C ILE A 439 20.52 23.95 -4.26
N ILE A 440 19.61 24.28 -3.35
CA ILE A 440 18.96 23.32 -2.46
C ILE A 440 17.47 23.33 -2.80
N LYS A 441 16.90 22.16 -2.95
CA LYS A 441 15.47 21.98 -3.23
C LYS A 441 14.72 21.58 -1.95
N GLU A 442 13.43 21.78 -1.95
CA GLU A 442 12.55 21.44 -0.81
C GLU A 442 12.59 19.95 -0.45
N ASP A 443 12.93 19.07 -1.41
CA ASP A 443 13.14 17.63 -1.19
C ASP A 443 14.51 17.27 -0.59
N LEU A 444 15.24 18.28 -0.08
CA LEU A 444 16.60 18.20 0.48
C LEU A 444 17.67 17.75 -0.51
N SER A 445 17.40 17.85 -1.81
CA SER A 445 18.42 17.68 -2.85
C SER A 445 19.30 18.91 -2.95
N ILE A 446 20.62 18.69 -3.01
CA ILE A 446 21.64 19.71 -3.18
C ILE A 446 22.29 19.47 -4.56
N GLU A 447 22.04 20.36 -5.50
CA GLU A 447 22.59 20.29 -6.85
C GLU A 447 23.74 21.29 -7.01
N LEU A 448 24.87 20.82 -7.50
CA LEU A 448 26.03 21.67 -7.83
C LEU A 448 25.77 22.30 -9.20
N ILE A 449 25.79 23.64 -9.29
CA ILE A 449 25.41 24.39 -10.49
C ILE A 449 26.56 25.28 -11.03
N ASP A 450 27.71 25.30 -10.38
CA ASP A 450 28.92 25.97 -10.87
C ASP A 450 29.55 25.11 -11.99
N SER A 451 29.82 25.70 -13.14
CA SER A 451 30.42 25.01 -14.30
C SER A 451 31.78 24.38 -13.97
N ALA A 452 32.54 24.98 -13.06
CA ALA A 452 33.82 24.42 -12.59
C ALA A 452 33.67 23.08 -11.82
N LEU A 453 32.44 22.73 -11.44
CA LEU A 453 32.10 21.51 -10.72
C LEU A 453 31.52 20.39 -11.62
N TYR A 454 31.32 20.67 -12.91
CA TYR A 454 30.84 19.65 -13.85
C TYR A 454 31.97 18.75 -14.34
N PHE A 455 31.61 17.53 -14.73
CA PHE A 455 32.55 16.60 -15.32
C PHE A 455 32.70 16.83 -16.83
N ASN A 456 33.92 16.66 -17.34
CA ASN A 456 34.13 16.57 -18.78
C ASN A 456 33.44 15.32 -19.37
N VAL A 457 33.31 15.30 -20.69
CA VAL A 457 32.76 14.16 -21.42
C VAL A 457 33.61 12.90 -21.17
N GLY A 458 33.00 11.82 -20.75
CA GLY A 458 33.67 10.55 -20.43
C GLY A 458 34.46 10.54 -19.11
N GLU A 459 34.62 11.67 -18.45
CA GLU A 459 35.44 11.75 -17.24
C GLU A 459 34.63 11.49 -15.96
N PHE A 460 35.30 10.88 -14.98
CA PHE A 460 34.81 10.63 -13.62
C PHE A 460 35.86 10.97 -12.54
N VAL A 461 37.06 11.31 -12.93
CA VAL A 461 38.12 11.72 -12.01
C VAL A 461 37.89 13.16 -11.57
N LEU A 462 37.93 13.41 -10.25
CA LEU A 462 37.71 14.73 -9.70
C LEU A 462 38.87 15.69 -10.02
N THR A 463 38.57 16.85 -10.55
CA THR A 463 39.48 17.95 -10.75
C THR A 463 39.92 18.61 -9.43
N SER A 464 40.98 19.42 -9.45
CA SER A 464 41.42 20.17 -8.26
C SER A 464 40.31 21.11 -7.72
N ASN A 465 39.55 21.76 -8.61
CA ASN A 465 38.46 22.63 -8.21
C ASN A 465 37.32 21.86 -7.53
N GLN A 466 36.93 20.69 -8.07
CA GLN A 466 35.94 19.82 -7.45
C GLN A 466 36.40 19.33 -6.08
N LYS A 467 37.64 18.91 -5.92
CA LYS A 467 38.22 18.49 -4.65
C LYS A 467 38.18 19.59 -3.60
N LEU A 468 38.65 20.79 -3.96
CA LEU A 468 38.64 21.96 -3.06
C LEU A 468 37.22 22.35 -2.64
N PHE A 469 36.27 22.27 -3.57
CA PHE A 469 34.86 22.49 -3.23
C PHE A 469 34.34 21.44 -2.26
N LEU A 470 34.57 20.15 -2.54
CA LEU A 470 34.11 19.04 -1.71
C LEU A 470 34.71 19.07 -0.30
N GLU A 471 35.96 19.52 -0.14
CA GLU A 471 36.57 19.77 1.18
C GLU A 471 35.76 20.80 1.98
N LYS A 472 35.53 21.99 1.40
CA LYS A 472 34.76 23.06 2.06
C LYS A 472 33.32 22.66 2.29
N PHE A 473 32.70 21.98 1.34
CA PHE A 473 31.32 21.47 1.43
C PHE A 473 31.17 20.45 2.57
N SER A 474 32.10 19.48 2.66
CA SER A 474 32.06 18.48 3.71
C SER A 474 32.30 19.06 5.11
N LEU A 475 33.17 20.09 5.24
CA LEU A 475 33.38 20.79 6.51
C LEU A 475 32.11 21.46 7.05
N LYS A 476 31.18 21.89 6.18
CA LYS A 476 29.86 22.44 6.57
C LYS A 476 28.83 21.33 6.74
N LEU A 477 28.73 20.44 5.77
CA LEU A 477 27.66 19.41 5.73
C LEU A 477 27.78 18.37 6.85
N LEU A 478 28.99 17.84 7.10
CA LEU A 478 29.14 16.72 8.04
C LEU A 478 28.80 17.05 9.50
N PRO A 479 29.18 18.21 10.08
CA PRO A 479 28.70 18.61 11.40
C PRO A 479 27.19 18.78 11.45
N PHE A 480 26.57 19.33 10.40
CA PHE A 480 25.13 19.43 10.29
C PHE A 480 24.46 18.05 10.29
N LEU A 481 24.98 17.09 9.52
CA LEU A 481 24.48 15.72 9.50
C LEU A 481 24.64 15.05 10.87
N LYS A 482 25.80 15.16 11.51
CA LYS A 482 26.02 14.61 12.86
C LYS A 482 25.05 15.17 13.89
N LYS A 483 24.77 16.49 13.84
CA LYS A 483 23.84 17.17 14.74
C LYS A 483 22.38 16.70 14.54
N ASN A 484 22.00 16.38 13.33
CA ASN A 484 20.62 16.03 12.95
C ASN A 484 20.45 14.53 12.62
N LYS A 485 21.36 13.66 13.08
CA LYS A 485 21.43 12.24 12.68
C LYS A 485 20.15 11.45 12.90
N GLU A 486 19.32 11.84 13.87
CA GLU A 486 18.07 11.17 14.19
C GLU A 486 16.92 11.52 13.20
N LEU A 487 17.12 12.54 12.35
CA LEU A 487 16.09 13.05 11.45
C LEU A 487 16.21 12.49 10.03
N PHE A 488 17.28 11.74 9.72
CA PHE A 488 17.46 11.20 8.38
C PHE A 488 18.24 9.87 8.40
N LYS A 489 18.12 9.11 7.33
CA LYS A 489 18.67 7.75 7.22
C LYS A 489 19.90 7.68 6.35
N THR A 490 19.94 8.47 5.28
CA THR A 490 20.93 8.30 4.21
C THR A 490 21.31 9.65 3.61
N LEU A 491 22.59 9.80 3.28
CA LEU A 491 23.09 10.81 2.35
C LEU A 491 23.37 10.12 1.01
N GLU A 492 22.46 10.28 0.06
CA GLU A 492 22.64 9.78 -1.29
C GLU A 492 23.53 10.72 -2.10
N VAL A 493 24.54 10.17 -2.75
CA VAL A 493 25.41 10.87 -3.69
C VAL A 493 25.14 10.29 -5.07
N SER A 494 24.59 11.10 -5.97
CA SER A 494 24.09 10.67 -7.26
C SER A 494 24.94 11.22 -8.40
N GLY A 495 25.43 10.35 -9.26
CA GLY A 495 26.10 10.74 -10.50
C GLY A 495 25.14 10.82 -11.68
N HIS A 496 25.37 11.77 -12.57
CA HIS A 496 24.57 12.03 -13.76
C HIS A 496 25.43 12.17 -15.01
N THR A 497 24.89 11.83 -16.19
CA THR A 497 25.54 11.99 -17.48
C THR A 497 24.66 12.76 -18.45
N SER A 498 25.24 13.29 -19.51
CA SER A 498 24.54 13.76 -20.70
C SER A 498 24.20 12.59 -21.63
N SER A 499 23.32 12.84 -22.61
CA SER A 499 22.92 11.83 -23.61
C SER A 499 23.93 11.63 -24.75
N GLU A 500 25.11 12.25 -24.66
CA GLU A 500 26.07 12.29 -25.77
C GLU A 500 26.61 10.93 -26.22
N TRP A 501 26.68 9.97 -25.32
CA TRP A 501 27.26 8.64 -25.60
C TRP A 501 26.27 7.62 -26.18
N GLY A 502 25.07 8.01 -26.55
CA GLY A 502 24.02 7.10 -26.94
C GLY A 502 23.62 7.10 -28.43
N MET A 503 24.52 7.61 -29.33
CA MET A 503 24.09 7.89 -30.69
C MET A 503 24.00 6.67 -31.64
N SER A 504 24.56 5.50 -31.28
CA SER A 504 24.57 4.33 -32.17
C SER A 504 23.66 3.19 -31.72
N ASP A 505 23.52 2.96 -30.43
CA ASP A 505 22.61 1.98 -29.81
C ASP A 505 22.15 2.48 -28.44
N PHE A 506 20.84 2.58 -28.27
CA PHE A 506 20.25 3.10 -27.04
C PHE A 506 20.64 2.26 -25.81
N SER A 507 20.61 0.94 -25.93
CA SER A 507 20.88 0.04 -24.82
C SER A 507 22.33 0.11 -24.37
N ILE A 508 23.25 0.08 -25.33
CA ILE A 508 24.69 0.21 -25.06
C ILE A 508 24.99 1.59 -24.47
N GLY A 509 24.42 2.64 -25.07
CA GLY A 509 24.57 4.01 -24.58
C GLY A 509 24.05 4.20 -23.16
N TYR A 510 22.88 3.60 -22.84
CA TYR A 510 22.32 3.65 -21.50
C TYR A 510 23.21 2.95 -20.46
N ILE A 511 23.68 1.74 -20.74
CA ILE A 511 24.56 0.96 -19.85
C ILE A 511 25.88 1.68 -19.59
N ASN A 512 26.56 2.17 -20.65
CA ASN A 512 27.81 2.89 -20.52
C ASN A 512 27.65 4.19 -19.70
N ASN A 513 26.57 4.92 -19.92
CA ASN A 513 26.26 6.11 -19.13
C ASN A 513 25.89 5.77 -17.69
N THR A 514 25.24 4.62 -17.44
CA THR A 514 24.98 4.14 -16.08
C THR A 514 26.29 3.86 -15.36
N GLU A 515 27.21 3.13 -15.97
CA GLU A 515 28.53 2.85 -15.40
C GLU A 515 29.31 4.16 -15.11
N LEU A 516 29.34 5.10 -16.07
CA LEU A 516 30.02 6.40 -15.90
C LEU A 516 29.40 7.21 -14.76
N SER A 517 28.05 7.23 -14.66
CA SER A 517 27.37 7.94 -13.59
C SER A 517 27.66 7.34 -12.21
N MET A 518 27.73 6.01 -12.10
CA MET A 518 28.16 5.32 -10.88
C MET A 518 29.62 5.64 -10.51
N LYS A 519 30.53 5.68 -11.49
CA LYS A 519 31.95 6.06 -11.27
C LYS A 519 32.06 7.49 -10.74
N ARG A 520 31.25 8.44 -11.21
CA ARG A 520 31.20 9.82 -10.70
C ARG A 520 30.75 9.89 -9.24
N SER A 521 29.67 9.18 -8.91
CA SER A 521 29.22 9.04 -7.53
C SER A 521 30.30 8.42 -6.64
N PHE A 522 30.91 7.31 -7.08
CA PHE A 522 31.96 6.62 -6.35
C PHE A 522 33.18 7.50 -6.11
N SER A 523 33.68 8.23 -7.13
CA SER A 523 34.83 9.15 -7.00
C SER A 523 34.55 10.24 -5.97
N THR A 524 33.32 10.78 -5.96
CA THR A 524 32.90 11.81 -5.00
C THR A 524 32.84 11.27 -3.58
N ILE A 525 32.17 10.10 -3.38
CA ILE A 525 32.10 9.43 -2.10
C ILE A 525 33.48 9.08 -1.58
N SER A 526 34.33 8.46 -2.42
CA SER A 526 35.67 8.05 -2.04
C SER A 526 36.51 9.24 -1.60
N TYR A 527 36.43 10.36 -2.30
CA TYR A 527 37.15 11.57 -1.94
C TYR A 527 36.67 12.12 -0.59
N ILE A 528 35.38 12.36 -0.42
CA ILE A 528 34.78 12.86 0.84
C ILE A 528 35.17 11.94 2.01
N PHE A 529 35.06 10.62 1.83
CA PHE A 529 35.34 9.63 2.85
C PHE A 529 36.82 9.63 3.27
N ASN A 530 37.76 9.67 2.27
CA ASN A 530 39.19 9.53 2.52
C ASN A 530 39.79 10.74 3.25
N ILE A 531 39.28 11.94 3.06
CA ILE A 531 39.76 13.14 3.72
C ILE A 531 39.31 13.26 5.19
N GLN A 532 38.45 12.36 5.68
CA GLN A 532 37.91 12.42 7.07
C GLN A 532 38.80 11.65 8.06
N ASN A 533 38.66 12.01 9.34
CA ASN A 533 39.21 11.24 10.44
C ASN A 533 38.42 9.93 10.66
N GLN A 534 38.98 9.02 11.46
CA GLN A 534 38.42 7.68 11.66
C GLN A 534 36.98 7.68 12.22
N GLU A 535 36.70 8.55 13.19
CA GLU A 535 35.34 8.68 13.78
C GLU A 535 34.31 9.06 12.71
N THR A 536 34.63 10.06 11.88
CA THR A 536 33.75 10.52 10.80
C THR A 536 33.62 9.47 9.70
N LYS A 537 34.66 8.67 9.43
CA LYS A 537 34.58 7.53 8.49
C LYS A 537 33.59 6.47 8.95
N ILE A 538 33.59 6.14 10.25
CA ILE A 538 32.61 5.21 10.83
C ILE A 538 31.19 5.76 10.63
N PHE A 539 30.95 7.02 11.01
CA PHE A 539 29.66 7.68 10.80
C PHE A 539 29.23 7.66 9.33
N LEU A 540 30.13 7.96 8.41
CA LEU A 540 29.83 7.97 6.97
C LEU A 540 29.59 6.58 6.38
N SER A 541 30.20 5.52 6.93
CA SER A 541 29.99 4.15 6.46
C SER A 541 28.57 3.64 6.67
N GLU A 542 27.85 4.19 7.65
CA GLU A 542 26.44 3.88 7.94
C GLU A 542 25.48 4.75 7.11
N LEU A 543 25.96 5.91 6.65
CA LEU A 543 25.13 6.96 6.06
C LEU A 543 25.16 7.02 4.54
N LEU A 544 26.35 6.82 3.93
CA LEU A 544 26.56 7.09 2.51
C LEU A 544 25.97 6.02 1.61
N LYS A 545 25.22 6.48 0.59
CA LYS A 545 24.71 5.67 -0.52
C LYS A 545 25.13 6.29 -1.85
N GLY A 546 25.72 5.49 -2.74
CA GLY A 546 26.06 5.91 -4.10
C GLY A 546 25.01 5.44 -5.11
N SER A 547 24.63 6.30 -6.05
CA SER A 547 23.73 5.95 -7.16
C SER A 547 24.19 6.57 -8.48
N GLY A 548 23.79 5.93 -9.59
CA GLY A 548 24.05 6.40 -10.94
C GLY A 548 22.75 6.45 -11.75
N PHE A 549 22.41 7.63 -12.28
CA PHE A 549 21.17 7.87 -12.99
C PHE A 549 21.30 7.84 -14.52
N SER A 550 22.50 7.49 -15.05
CA SER A 550 22.71 7.59 -16.49
C SER A 550 22.33 8.99 -17.00
N PHE A 551 21.65 9.08 -18.13
CA PHE A 551 21.06 10.31 -18.65
C PHE A 551 19.54 10.42 -18.37
N SER A 552 19.00 9.64 -17.42
CA SER A 552 17.56 9.70 -17.11
C SER A 552 17.12 10.99 -16.42
N LYS A 553 18.05 11.68 -15.72
CA LYS A 553 17.80 12.97 -15.03
C LYS A 553 18.64 14.10 -15.66
N ARG A 554 18.49 14.28 -16.96
CA ARG A 554 19.13 15.38 -17.70
C ARG A 554 18.61 16.75 -17.25
N VAL A 555 19.45 17.76 -17.37
CA VAL A 555 19.02 19.15 -17.21
C VAL A 555 18.46 19.63 -18.55
N ILE A 556 17.22 20.06 -18.55
CA ILE A 556 16.53 20.58 -19.73
C ILE A 556 16.32 22.09 -19.56
N VAL A 557 16.78 22.86 -20.53
CA VAL A 557 16.59 24.32 -20.60
C VAL A 557 15.96 24.62 -21.96
N GLU A 558 14.88 25.34 -21.99
CA GLU A 558 14.14 25.71 -23.22
C GLU A 558 13.89 24.53 -24.16
N ASN A 559 13.42 23.40 -23.59
CA ASN A 559 13.16 22.14 -24.29
C ASN A 559 14.38 21.46 -24.94
N ARG A 560 15.59 21.87 -24.59
CA ARG A 560 16.84 21.25 -25.03
C ARG A 560 17.66 20.78 -23.84
N GLU A 561 18.40 19.69 -24.03
CA GLU A 561 19.35 19.23 -23.01
C GLU A 561 20.51 20.21 -22.88
N ASP A 562 20.71 20.69 -21.65
CA ASP A 562 21.98 21.31 -21.25
C ASP A 562 22.94 20.19 -20.88
N LYS A 563 23.79 19.81 -21.85
CA LYS A 563 24.68 18.67 -21.73
C LYS A 563 25.76 18.88 -20.67
N GLU A 564 26.22 20.10 -20.51
CA GLU A 564 27.25 20.44 -19.53
C GLU A 564 26.71 20.29 -18.12
N ARG A 565 25.56 20.90 -17.81
CA ARG A 565 24.87 20.78 -16.53
C ARG A 565 24.36 19.38 -16.24
N SER A 566 24.13 18.55 -17.27
CA SER A 566 23.74 17.14 -17.11
C SER A 566 24.89 16.27 -16.59
N ARG A 567 26.18 16.67 -16.77
CA ARG A 567 27.37 15.94 -16.31
C ARG A 567 27.78 16.38 -14.91
N ARG A 568 26.96 16.08 -13.91
CA ARG A 568 27.11 16.56 -12.53
C ARG A 568 27.07 15.44 -11.49
N VAL A 569 27.30 15.82 -10.26
CA VAL A 569 26.94 15.07 -9.05
C VAL A 569 25.94 15.90 -8.25
N SER A 570 25.00 15.24 -7.62
CA SER A 570 24.06 15.82 -6.65
C SER A 570 24.09 15.02 -5.35
N PHE A 571 23.68 15.68 -4.27
CA PHE A 571 23.52 15.07 -2.95
C PHE A 571 22.05 15.14 -2.58
N ARG A 572 21.57 14.15 -1.81
CA ARG A 572 20.22 14.17 -1.27
C ARG A 572 20.21 13.60 0.15
N ILE A 573 19.61 14.31 1.08
CA ILE A 573 19.35 13.81 2.42
C ILE A 573 18.02 13.09 2.38
N ILE A 574 18.01 11.81 2.74
CA ILE A 574 16.82 10.95 2.77
C ILE A 574 16.42 10.77 4.23
N LEU A 575 15.20 11.17 4.56
CA LEU A 575 14.62 11.11 5.92
C LEU A 575 14.16 9.72 6.29
#